data_b70e954dfa164a516910ce61937d3cb2
#
_entry.id   b70e954dfa164a516910ce61937d3cb2
#
_cell.length_a   1.000
_cell.length_b   1.000
_cell.length_c   1.000
_cell.angle_alpha   90.00
_cell.angle_beta   90.00
_cell.angle_gamma   90.00
#
_symmetry.space_group_name_H-M   'P 1'
#
loop_
_entity.id
_entity.type
_entity.pdbx_description
1 polymer ?
#
loop_
_entity_poly.entity_id
_entity_poly.type
_entity_poly.pdbx_seq_one_letter_code
_entity_poly.pdbx_strand_id
1 'polypeptide(L)'
;MTASISAKISERLLHWYDAHARDLPWRSPPGEALPDDPAWPYRVWLSEVMLQQTTVAAVNPYFAKFTQTWPTVEALAAASDDDVMAAWAGLGYYSRARNLVKCAREVAARGGFPSTEPELRDLPGLGDYTAAAIAAIAFGHRAVVVDANVERVVARLFAIDTPLPAARKAIRAAADTITPEQRAGDFAQAMMDLGSHICTSKSPRCMLCPLREECGGYAAGEPERLPIKPAKKAVPERRGTAFWITRNGGADVWLVTRPGTGMLGGMRALPDDGWSAQGDGSGEAPLPGEWQTLGAVRHGFTHAHLTLAVVGCEVTSDPPGEGQWWPVARIDEAGLATLFLKTARLVLAAD
;
A
#
# COMPACT_ATOMS: atom_id res chain seq x y z
N MET A 1 -30.54 8.90 -12.88
CA MET A 1 -30.44 7.90 -13.97
C MET A 1 -31.54 6.88 -13.81
N THR A 2 -32.15 6.43 -14.91
CA THR A 2 -33.17 5.36 -14.87
C THR A 2 -32.48 4.00 -14.63
N ALA A 3 -33.17 3.04 -14.01
CA ALA A 3 -32.67 1.67 -13.79
C ALA A 3 -32.15 1.01 -15.09
N SER A 4 -32.76 1.33 -16.23
CA SER A 4 -32.33 0.87 -17.55
C SER A 4 -30.93 1.36 -17.96
N ILE A 5 -30.54 2.60 -17.63
CA ILE A 5 -29.20 3.13 -17.95
C ILE A 5 -28.15 2.48 -17.05
N SER A 6 -28.47 2.28 -15.79
CA SER A 6 -27.54 1.62 -14.84
C SER A 6 -27.22 0.18 -15.27
N ALA A 7 -28.22 -0.60 -15.63
CA ALA A 7 -28.05 -1.96 -16.15
C ALA A 7 -27.19 -1.97 -17.43
N LYS A 8 -27.45 -1.06 -18.38
CA LYS A 8 -26.65 -0.94 -19.61
C LYS A 8 -25.17 -0.64 -19.34
N ILE A 9 -24.86 0.21 -18.33
CA ILE A 9 -23.49 0.50 -17.91
C ILE A 9 -22.79 -0.76 -17.40
N SER A 10 -23.45 -1.50 -16.49
CA SER A 10 -22.91 -2.73 -15.92
C SER A 10 -22.65 -3.79 -16.99
N GLU A 11 -23.61 -4.01 -17.89
CA GLU A 11 -23.50 -4.99 -18.98
C GLU A 11 -22.36 -4.65 -19.95
N ARG A 12 -22.27 -3.40 -20.39
CA ARG A 12 -21.19 -2.96 -21.30
C ARG A 12 -19.82 -3.10 -20.67
N LEU A 13 -19.71 -2.76 -19.37
CA LEU A 13 -18.44 -2.87 -18.67
C LEU A 13 -18.03 -4.31 -18.46
N LEU A 14 -18.94 -5.20 -18.06
CA LEU A 14 -18.66 -6.62 -17.89
C LEU A 14 -18.31 -7.29 -19.24
N HIS A 15 -19.02 -6.97 -20.31
CA HIS A 15 -18.68 -7.45 -21.65
C HIS A 15 -17.26 -7.03 -22.08
N TRP A 16 -16.88 -5.78 -21.79
CA TRP A 16 -15.52 -5.31 -22.05
C TRP A 16 -14.50 -6.05 -21.17
N TYR A 17 -14.82 -6.29 -19.90
CA TYR A 17 -13.95 -6.99 -18.95
C TYR A 17 -13.70 -8.42 -19.36
N ASP A 18 -14.70 -9.12 -19.87
CA ASP A 18 -14.58 -10.51 -20.36
C ASP A 18 -13.48 -10.65 -21.43
N ALA A 19 -13.23 -9.61 -22.21
CA ALA A 19 -12.22 -9.59 -23.27
C ALA A 19 -10.88 -8.93 -22.87
N HIS A 20 -10.85 -8.15 -21.78
CA HIS A 20 -9.71 -7.27 -21.46
C HIS A 20 -9.23 -7.39 -20.02
N ALA A 21 -9.75 -8.34 -19.24
CA ALA A 21 -9.31 -8.58 -17.87
C ALA A 21 -7.80 -8.82 -17.80
N ARG A 22 -7.15 -8.22 -16.82
CA ARG A 22 -5.74 -8.50 -16.56
C ARG A 22 -5.56 -9.90 -15.98
N ASP A 23 -4.64 -10.66 -16.53
CA ASP A 23 -4.18 -11.92 -15.94
C ASP A 23 -3.25 -11.61 -14.75
N LEU A 24 -3.76 -11.81 -13.55
CA LEU A 24 -3.03 -11.55 -12.29
C LEU A 24 -3.20 -12.74 -11.35
N PRO A 25 -2.13 -13.11 -10.59
CA PRO A 25 -2.13 -14.34 -9.78
C PRO A 25 -3.16 -14.35 -8.62
N TRP A 26 -3.81 -13.23 -8.35
CA TRP A 26 -4.86 -13.07 -7.36
C TRP A 26 -6.25 -12.84 -7.98
N ARG A 27 -6.41 -13.16 -9.27
CA ARG A 27 -7.68 -13.04 -9.99
C ARG A 27 -8.13 -14.37 -10.55
N SER A 28 -9.43 -14.59 -10.52
CA SER A 28 -10.11 -15.63 -11.29
C SER A 28 -10.42 -15.13 -12.70
N PRO A 29 -10.46 -15.98 -13.73
CA PRO A 29 -10.94 -15.59 -15.05
C PRO A 29 -12.36 -15.00 -14.98
N PRO A 30 -12.65 -13.95 -15.78
CA PRO A 30 -13.95 -13.28 -15.73
C PRO A 30 -15.11 -14.22 -16.13
N GLY A 31 -16.23 -14.11 -15.41
CA GLY A 31 -17.42 -14.90 -15.67
C GLY A 31 -17.39 -16.34 -15.17
N GLU A 32 -16.26 -16.82 -14.68
CA GLU A 32 -16.14 -18.15 -14.07
C GLU A 32 -16.66 -18.17 -12.61
N ALA A 33 -16.98 -19.36 -12.15
CA ALA A 33 -17.27 -19.57 -10.73
C ALA A 33 -16.02 -19.24 -9.89
N LEU A 34 -16.26 -18.76 -8.68
CA LEU A 34 -15.16 -18.51 -7.74
C LEU A 34 -14.39 -19.82 -7.49
N PRO A 35 -13.06 -19.74 -7.36
CA PRO A 35 -12.25 -20.92 -7.07
C PRO A 35 -12.72 -21.66 -5.80
N ASP A 36 -12.90 -22.97 -5.92
CA ASP A 36 -13.14 -23.86 -4.78
C ASP A 36 -11.79 -24.19 -4.11
N ASP A 37 -11.18 -23.15 -3.54
CA ASP A 37 -9.88 -23.21 -2.88
C ASP A 37 -9.96 -22.43 -1.55
N PRO A 38 -9.79 -23.12 -0.41
CA PRO A 38 -9.81 -22.47 0.91
C PRO A 38 -8.82 -21.30 1.06
N ALA A 39 -7.74 -21.28 0.28
CA ALA A 39 -6.77 -20.19 0.26
C ALA A 39 -7.18 -19.02 -0.65
N TRP A 40 -8.30 -19.12 -1.38
CA TRP A 40 -8.74 -18.04 -2.29
C TRP A 40 -9.00 -16.72 -1.57
N PRO A 41 -9.78 -16.64 -0.48
CA PRO A 41 -9.99 -15.40 0.26
C PRO A 41 -8.69 -14.82 0.81
N TYR A 42 -7.75 -15.66 1.25
CA TYR A 42 -6.42 -15.24 1.68
C TYR A 42 -5.64 -14.56 0.55
N ARG A 43 -5.62 -15.14 -0.65
CA ARG A 43 -4.93 -14.55 -1.81
C ARG A 43 -5.53 -13.20 -2.23
N VAL A 44 -6.85 -13.11 -2.27
CA VAL A 44 -7.54 -11.85 -2.57
C VAL A 44 -7.20 -10.78 -1.53
N TRP A 45 -7.36 -11.10 -0.24
CA TRP A 45 -7.04 -10.19 0.85
C TRP A 45 -5.58 -9.72 0.82
N LEU A 46 -4.64 -10.64 0.65
CA LEU A 46 -3.20 -10.34 0.60
C LEU A 46 -2.89 -9.34 -0.52
N SER A 47 -3.46 -9.58 -1.72
CA SER A 47 -3.29 -8.70 -2.86
C SER A 47 -3.86 -7.30 -2.60
N GLU A 48 -5.07 -7.22 -2.04
CA GLU A 48 -5.73 -5.94 -1.74
C GLU A 48 -4.94 -5.11 -0.72
N VAL A 49 -4.35 -5.76 0.29
CA VAL A 49 -3.47 -5.08 1.26
C VAL A 49 -2.16 -4.64 0.60
N MET A 50 -1.54 -5.47 -0.23
CA MET A 50 -0.28 -5.14 -0.89
C MET A 50 -0.43 -4.03 -1.93
N LEU A 51 -1.56 -3.97 -2.63
CA LEU A 51 -1.85 -2.98 -3.67
C LEU A 51 -2.20 -1.58 -3.12
N GLN A 52 -2.47 -1.44 -1.81
CA GLN A 52 -2.67 -0.12 -1.22
C GLN A 52 -1.46 0.78 -1.46
N GLN A 53 -1.63 1.84 -2.26
CA GLN A 53 -0.59 2.81 -2.61
C GLN A 53 0.67 2.20 -3.27
N THR A 54 0.53 1.05 -3.92
CA THR A 54 1.63 0.32 -4.57
C THR A 54 1.17 -0.16 -5.95
N THR A 55 2.10 -0.24 -6.91
CA THR A 55 1.77 -0.68 -8.28
C THR A 55 1.75 -2.21 -8.39
N VAL A 56 0.99 -2.74 -9.34
CA VAL A 56 0.95 -4.19 -9.66
C VAL A 56 2.34 -4.74 -9.93
N ALA A 57 3.15 -4.04 -10.71
CA ALA A 57 4.52 -4.48 -11.03
C ALA A 57 5.40 -4.62 -9.78
N ALA A 58 5.26 -3.72 -8.80
CA ALA A 58 5.98 -3.80 -7.55
C ALA A 58 5.44 -4.90 -6.62
N VAL A 59 4.13 -5.18 -6.65
CA VAL A 59 3.48 -6.18 -5.78
C VAL A 59 3.75 -7.61 -6.25
N ASN A 60 3.78 -7.88 -7.56
CA ASN A 60 3.90 -9.23 -8.10
C ASN A 60 5.01 -10.09 -7.44
N PRO A 61 6.27 -9.65 -7.33
CA PRO A 61 7.32 -10.46 -6.72
C PRO A 61 7.09 -10.69 -5.22
N TYR A 62 6.50 -9.73 -4.51
CA TYR A 62 6.17 -9.88 -3.09
C TYR A 62 5.01 -10.85 -2.88
N PHE A 63 3.97 -10.74 -3.70
CA PHE A 63 2.84 -11.65 -3.64
C PHE A 63 3.28 -13.10 -3.86
N ALA A 64 4.09 -13.36 -4.90
CA ALA A 64 4.65 -14.67 -5.16
C ALA A 64 5.50 -15.18 -3.98
N LYS A 65 6.39 -14.34 -3.42
CA LYS A 65 7.19 -14.69 -2.24
C LYS A 65 6.31 -15.03 -1.04
N PHE A 66 5.30 -14.22 -0.73
CA PHE A 66 4.43 -14.43 0.43
C PHE A 66 3.58 -15.70 0.29
N THR A 67 2.97 -15.93 -0.86
CA THR A 67 2.15 -17.13 -1.10
C THR A 67 2.97 -18.41 -1.16
N GLN A 68 4.25 -18.32 -1.52
CA GLN A 68 5.18 -19.45 -1.46
C GLN A 68 5.64 -19.73 -0.03
N THR A 69 5.96 -18.68 0.75
CA THR A 69 6.48 -18.82 2.11
C THR A 69 5.36 -19.15 3.11
N TRP A 70 4.21 -18.51 2.95
CA TRP A 70 3.03 -18.67 3.79
C TRP A 70 1.79 -18.89 2.90
N PRO A 71 1.55 -20.14 2.48
CA PRO A 71 0.50 -20.44 1.50
C PRO A 71 -0.93 -20.26 2.02
N THR A 72 -1.12 -20.18 3.34
CA THR A 72 -2.42 -19.98 3.99
C THR A 72 -2.36 -18.87 5.03
N VAL A 73 -3.52 -18.40 5.46
CA VAL A 73 -3.61 -17.36 6.50
C VAL A 73 -3.09 -17.86 7.85
N GLU A 74 -3.27 -19.15 8.16
CA GLU A 74 -2.77 -19.79 9.38
C GLU A 74 -1.23 -19.84 9.38
N ALA A 75 -0.63 -20.18 8.23
CA ALA A 75 0.83 -20.16 8.08
C ALA A 75 1.39 -18.75 8.30
N LEU A 76 0.73 -17.73 7.75
CA LEU A 76 1.12 -16.33 7.97
C LEU A 76 0.88 -15.89 9.41
N ALA A 77 -0.19 -16.32 10.06
CA ALA A 77 -0.51 -16.01 11.45
C ALA A 77 0.53 -16.58 12.43
N ALA A 78 1.08 -17.76 12.11
CA ALA A 78 2.12 -18.42 12.90
C ALA A 78 3.53 -17.83 12.69
N ALA A 79 3.73 -17.02 11.67
CA ALA A 79 5.02 -16.39 11.37
C ALA A 79 5.41 -15.36 12.45
N SER A 80 6.73 -15.19 12.66
CA SER A 80 7.22 -14.10 13.51
C SER A 80 6.99 -12.75 12.86
N ASP A 81 6.77 -11.71 13.65
CA ASP A 81 6.63 -10.33 13.15
C ASP A 81 7.89 -9.94 12.36
N ASP A 82 9.06 -10.33 12.82
CA ASP A 82 10.35 -10.01 12.20
C ASP A 82 10.48 -10.62 10.80
N ASP A 83 10.08 -11.88 10.62
CA ASP A 83 10.14 -12.56 9.32
C ASP A 83 9.20 -11.89 8.31
N VAL A 84 7.98 -11.55 8.74
CA VAL A 84 7.01 -10.87 7.88
C VAL A 84 7.48 -9.45 7.54
N MET A 85 8.02 -8.71 8.51
CA MET A 85 8.56 -7.38 8.27
C MET A 85 9.79 -7.41 7.34
N ALA A 86 10.68 -8.39 7.48
CA ALA A 86 11.81 -8.60 6.58
C ALA A 86 11.36 -8.99 5.17
N ALA A 87 10.35 -9.85 5.04
CA ALA A 87 9.78 -10.21 3.75
C ALA A 87 9.08 -9.03 3.05
N TRP A 88 8.50 -8.09 3.82
CA TRP A 88 7.83 -6.88 3.33
C TRP A 88 8.80 -5.75 2.98
N ALA A 89 10.06 -5.83 3.41
CA ALA A 89 11.03 -4.76 3.24
C ALA A 89 11.16 -4.33 1.76
N GLY A 90 11.07 -3.01 1.51
CA GLY A 90 11.07 -2.43 0.17
C GLY A 90 9.68 -2.11 -0.40
N LEU A 91 8.60 -2.74 0.08
CA LEU A 91 7.24 -2.45 -0.41
C LEU A 91 6.67 -1.13 0.16
N GLY A 92 7.26 -0.63 1.25
CA GLY A 92 6.86 0.61 1.90
C GLY A 92 5.57 0.51 2.72
N TYR A 93 5.17 1.65 3.35
CA TYR A 93 3.94 1.72 4.16
C TYR A 93 3.83 0.57 5.18
N TYR A 94 4.84 0.39 6.00
CA TYR A 94 5.04 -0.75 6.90
C TYR A 94 3.93 -0.96 7.95
N SER A 95 3.09 0.05 8.20
CA SER A 95 1.86 -0.13 8.99
C SER A 95 0.93 -1.18 8.39
N ARG A 96 0.96 -1.36 7.05
CA ARG A 96 0.20 -2.41 6.38
C ARG A 96 0.70 -3.79 6.77
N ALA A 97 2.03 -4.01 6.80
CA ALA A 97 2.60 -5.30 7.21
C ALA A 97 2.24 -5.64 8.66
N ARG A 98 2.32 -4.67 9.57
CA ARG A 98 1.90 -4.89 10.97
C ARG A 98 0.41 -5.23 11.10
N ASN A 99 -0.44 -4.52 10.36
CA ASN A 99 -1.87 -4.82 10.34
C ASN A 99 -2.16 -6.16 9.63
N LEU A 100 -1.37 -6.53 8.61
CA LEU A 100 -1.45 -7.82 7.93
C LEU A 100 -1.25 -8.97 8.94
N VAL A 101 -0.20 -8.91 9.77
CA VAL A 101 0.05 -9.95 10.80
C VAL A 101 -1.07 -10.00 11.82
N LYS A 102 -1.53 -8.84 12.32
CA LYS A 102 -2.65 -8.78 13.27
C LYS A 102 -3.93 -9.36 12.68
N CYS A 103 -4.24 -9.00 11.43
CA CYS A 103 -5.40 -9.50 10.72
C CYS A 103 -5.30 -11.02 10.49
N ALA A 104 -4.14 -11.53 10.06
CA ALA A 104 -3.93 -12.96 9.87
C ALA A 104 -4.20 -13.76 11.15
N ARG A 105 -3.68 -13.28 12.28
CA ARG A 105 -3.91 -13.91 13.59
C ARG A 105 -5.38 -13.90 13.99
N GLU A 106 -6.07 -12.79 13.77
CA GLU A 106 -7.51 -12.68 14.05
C GLU A 106 -8.34 -13.62 13.17
N VAL A 107 -8.02 -13.69 11.86
CA VAL A 107 -8.70 -14.59 10.91
C VAL A 107 -8.45 -16.04 11.27
N ALA A 108 -7.21 -16.42 11.57
CA ALA A 108 -6.87 -17.78 12.00
C ALA A 108 -7.58 -18.17 13.31
N ALA A 109 -7.68 -17.24 14.27
CA ALA A 109 -8.39 -17.47 15.53
C ALA A 109 -9.92 -17.67 15.33
N ARG A 110 -10.49 -17.05 14.29
CA ARG A 110 -11.92 -17.23 13.91
C ARG A 110 -12.16 -18.50 13.08
N GLY A 111 -11.12 -19.18 12.62
CA GLY A 111 -11.21 -20.35 11.75
C GLY A 111 -11.43 -20.02 10.27
N GLY A 112 -11.17 -18.78 9.83
CA GLY A 112 -11.25 -18.35 8.44
C GLY A 112 -11.74 -16.91 8.28
N PHE A 113 -11.75 -16.44 7.03
CA PHE A 113 -12.28 -15.11 6.70
C PHE A 113 -13.80 -15.07 6.82
N PRO A 114 -14.39 -14.05 7.48
CA PRO A 114 -15.80 -13.78 7.34
C PRO A 114 -16.12 -13.36 5.89
N SER A 115 -17.35 -13.62 5.43
CA SER A 115 -17.71 -13.37 4.04
C SER A 115 -18.39 -12.03 3.80
N THR A 116 -18.94 -11.39 4.85
CA THR A 116 -19.74 -10.17 4.71
C THR A 116 -18.88 -8.90 4.90
N GLU A 117 -19.24 -7.83 4.17
CA GLU A 117 -18.53 -6.53 4.28
C GLU A 117 -18.48 -6.00 5.72
N PRO A 118 -19.58 -6.03 6.52
CA PRO A 118 -19.54 -5.57 7.92
C PRO A 118 -18.53 -6.34 8.77
N GLU A 119 -18.56 -7.67 8.72
CA GLU A 119 -17.65 -8.51 9.51
C GLU A 119 -16.19 -8.37 9.07
N LEU A 120 -15.95 -8.24 7.76
CA LEU A 120 -14.61 -7.98 7.23
C LEU A 120 -14.06 -6.63 7.72
N ARG A 121 -14.92 -5.63 7.88
CA ARG A 121 -14.52 -4.30 8.38
C ARG A 121 -14.06 -4.32 9.83
N ASP A 122 -14.49 -5.28 10.63
CA ASP A 122 -14.06 -5.46 12.01
C ASP A 122 -12.62 -6.00 12.12
N LEU A 123 -12.06 -6.52 11.02
CA LEU A 123 -10.70 -7.04 11.01
C LEU A 123 -9.63 -5.94 11.00
N PRO A 124 -8.50 -6.14 11.70
CA PRO A 124 -7.43 -5.17 11.77
C PRO A 124 -6.92 -4.69 10.40
N GLY A 125 -6.94 -3.38 10.16
CA GLY A 125 -6.41 -2.79 8.93
C GLY A 125 -7.31 -2.87 7.70
N LEU A 126 -8.51 -3.43 7.80
CA LEU A 126 -9.49 -3.44 6.73
C LEU A 126 -10.45 -2.25 6.88
N GLY A 127 -10.30 -1.29 5.97
CA GLY A 127 -11.25 -0.17 5.85
C GLY A 127 -12.38 -0.51 4.87
N ASP A 128 -13.31 0.45 4.70
CA ASP A 128 -14.49 0.32 3.84
C ASP A 128 -14.19 -0.24 2.44
N TYR A 129 -13.13 0.25 1.81
CA TYR A 129 -12.71 -0.23 0.49
C TYR A 129 -12.29 -1.70 0.52
N THR A 130 -11.34 -2.06 1.40
CA THR A 130 -10.75 -3.40 1.41
C THR A 130 -11.79 -4.45 1.81
N ALA A 131 -12.65 -4.15 2.78
CA ALA A 131 -13.75 -5.02 3.18
C ALA A 131 -14.74 -5.26 2.03
N ALA A 132 -15.17 -4.20 1.34
CA ALA A 132 -16.04 -4.31 0.17
C ALA A 132 -15.38 -5.09 -0.98
N ALA A 133 -14.09 -4.85 -1.25
CA ALA A 133 -13.35 -5.57 -2.30
C ALA A 133 -13.27 -7.07 -2.01
N ILE A 134 -12.93 -7.45 -0.78
CA ILE A 134 -12.87 -8.87 -0.38
C ILE A 134 -14.27 -9.51 -0.46
N ALA A 135 -15.31 -8.85 0.06
CA ALA A 135 -16.68 -9.37 -0.01
C ALA A 135 -17.12 -9.63 -1.46
N ALA A 136 -16.79 -8.72 -2.38
CA ALA A 136 -17.17 -8.86 -3.78
C ALA A 136 -16.30 -9.88 -4.53
N ILE A 137 -14.98 -9.81 -4.39
CA ILE A 137 -14.04 -10.57 -5.22
C ILE A 137 -13.82 -11.99 -4.68
N ALA A 138 -13.72 -12.14 -3.35
CA ALA A 138 -13.46 -13.45 -2.76
C ALA A 138 -14.72 -14.27 -2.50
N PHE A 139 -15.84 -13.59 -2.23
CA PHE A 139 -17.07 -14.26 -1.82
C PHE A 139 -18.28 -14.05 -2.76
N GLY A 140 -18.11 -13.21 -3.79
CA GLY A 140 -19.17 -12.97 -4.78
C GLY A 140 -20.35 -12.14 -4.26
N HIS A 141 -20.26 -11.58 -3.05
CA HIS A 141 -21.31 -10.74 -2.50
C HIS A 141 -21.40 -9.39 -3.22
N ARG A 142 -22.60 -8.86 -3.37
CA ARG A 142 -22.76 -7.51 -3.87
C ARG A 142 -22.21 -6.52 -2.86
N ALA A 143 -21.14 -5.82 -3.21
CA ALA A 143 -20.56 -4.75 -2.42
C ALA A 143 -20.08 -3.59 -3.32
N VAL A 144 -20.16 -2.36 -2.80
CA VAL A 144 -19.80 -1.15 -3.56
C VAL A 144 -18.32 -0.84 -3.33
N VAL A 145 -17.50 -1.21 -4.31
CA VAL A 145 -16.05 -1.08 -4.23
C VAL A 145 -15.61 0.23 -4.88
N VAL A 146 -15.01 1.13 -4.09
CA VAL A 146 -14.57 2.44 -4.58
C VAL A 146 -13.14 2.72 -4.13
N ASP A 147 -12.17 2.42 -5.02
CA ASP A 147 -10.78 2.87 -4.90
C ASP A 147 -10.57 4.23 -5.61
N ALA A 148 -9.34 4.71 -5.69
CA ALA A 148 -9.02 5.95 -6.38
C ALA A 148 -9.27 5.89 -7.91
N ASN A 149 -9.23 4.71 -8.52
CA ASN A 149 -9.56 4.52 -9.94
C ASN A 149 -11.06 4.58 -10.14
N VAL A 150 -11.81 3.83 -9.34
CA VAL A 150 -13.28 3.82 -9.36
C VAL A 150 -13.82 5.21 -9.01
N GLU A 151 -13.28 5.89 -7.98
CA GLU A 151 -13.62 7.28 -7.62
C GLU A 151 -13.53 8.20 -8.86
N ARG A 152 -12.45 8.08 -9.65
CA ARG A 152 -12.26 8.85 -10.87
C ARG A 152 -13.22 8.47 -11.99
N VAL A 153 -13.40 7.18 -12.25
CA VAL A 153 -14.32 6.69 -13.29
C VAL A 153 -15.74 7.16 -12.99
N VAL A 154 -16.22 6.96 -11.78
CA VAL A 154 -17.58 7.34 -11.35
C VAL A 154 -17.77 8.86 -11.38
N ALA A 155 -16.80 9.62 -10.87
CA ALA A 155 -16.87 11.09 -10.91
C ALA A 155 -17.03 11.61 -12.34
N ARG A 156 -16.32 11.01 -13.31
CA ARG A 156 -16.41 11.37 -14.73
C ARG A 156 -17.71 10.87 -15.39
N LEU A 157 -18.06 9.62 -15.12
CA LEU A 157 -19.26 9.00 -15.70
C LEU A 157 -20.53 9.79 -15.34
N PHE A 158 -20.62 10.25 -14.10
CA PHE A 158 -21.77 10.99 -13.57
C PHE A 158 -21.56 12.51 -13.55
N ALA A 159 -20.45 13.02 -14.08
CA ALA A 159 -20.08 14.44 -14.08
C ALA A 159 -20.18 15.09 -12.69
N ILE A 160 -19.68 14.40 -11.66
CA ILE A 160 -19.71 14.91 -10.28
C ILE A 160 -18.64 15.97 -10.13
N ASP A 161 -19.04 17.23 -9.99
CA ASP A 161 -18.18 18.42 -9.93
C ASP A 161 -17.95 18.95 -8.52
N THR A 162 -18.53 18.32 -7.51
CA THR A 162 -18.21 18.62 -6.12
C THR A 162 -16.75 18.26 -5.82
N PRO A 163 -15.96 19.15 -5.17
CA PRO A 163 -14.57 18.84 -4.85
C PRO A 163 -14.41 17.68 -3.83
N LEU A 164 -13.32 16.90 -3.97
CA LEU A 164 -12.91 15.94 -2.96
C LEU A 164 -12.41 16.67 -1.69
N PRO A 165 -12.64 16.11 -0.49
CA PRO A 165 -13.26 14.82 -0.21
C PRO A 165 -14.79 14.85 -0.10
N ALA A 166 -15.44 16.01 -0.22
CA ALA A 166 -16.90 16.16 -0.04
C ALA A 166 -17.71 15.31 -1.05
N ALA A 167 -17.18 15.13 -2.27
CA ALA A 167 -17.81 14.32 -3.31
C ALA A 167 -17.90 12.82 -2.99
N ARG A 168 -17.12 12.26 -2.07
CA ARG A 168 -17.01 10.81 -1.85
C ARG A 168 -18.32 10.12 -1.57
N LYS A 169 -19.21 10.77 -0.78
CA LYS A 169 -20.54 10.22 -0.49
C LYS A 169 -21.39 10.12 -1.75
N ALA A 170 -21.38 11.14 -2.59
CA ALA A 170 -22.11 11.16 -3.87
C ALA A 170 -21.52 10.15 -4.86
N ILE A 171 -20.18 10.02 -4.92
CA ILE A 171 -19.48 9.05 -5.76
C ILE A 171 -19.85 7.61 -5.35
N ARG A 172 -19.84 7.29 -4.04
CA ARG A 172 -20.23 5.98 -3.55
C ARG A 172 -21.70 5.67 -3.88
N ALA A 173 -22.60 6.62 -3.67
CA ALA A 173 -24.01 6.47 -4.02
C ALA A 173 -24.23 6.27 -5.52
N ALA A 174 -23.48 6.98 -6.37
CA ALA A 174 -23.52 6.79 -7.81
C ALA A 174 -22.94 5.44 -8.23
N ALA A 175 -21.83 4.99 -7.63
CA ALA A 175 -21.26 3.67 -7.84
C ALA A 175 -22.27 2.54 -7.47
N ASP A 176 -22.98 2.71 -6.37
CA ASP A 176 -24.02 1.76 -5.95
C ASP A 176 -25.11 1.57 -7.01
N THR A 177 -25.53 2.64 -7.69
CA THR A 177 -26.58 2.54 -8.73
C THR A 177 -26.18 1.70 -9.94
N ILE A 178 -24.90 1.51 -10.18
CA ILE A 178 -24.36 0.73 -11.31
C ILE A 178 -23.70 -0.58 -10.91
N THR A 179 -23.58 -0.87 -9.60
CA THR A 179 -23.04 -2.13 -9.12
C THR A 179 -24.11 -3.24 -9.28
N PRO A 180 -23.86 -4.28 -10.09
CA PRO A 180 -24.84 -5.32 -10.35
C PRO A 180 -24.97 -6.29 -9.17
N GLU A 181 -26.09 -7.01 -9.11
CA GLU A 181 -26.31 -8.09 -8.13
C GLU A 181 -25.46 -9.34 -8.41
N GLN A 182 -25.23 -9.64 -9.68
CA GLN A 182 -24.41 -10.76 -10.11
C GLN A 182 -23.06 -10.25 -10.64
N ARG A 183 -22.00 -11.05 -10.44
CA ARG A 183 -20.66 -10.71 -10.90
C ARG A 183 -20.11 -9.40 -10.30
N ALA A 184 -20.51 -9.06 -9.07
CA ALA A 184 -20.06 -7.82 -8.42
C ALA A 184 -18.54 -7.74 -8.27
N GLY A 185 -17.87 -8.87 -8.05
CA GLY A 185 -16.39 -8.96 -8.02
C GLY A 185 -15.74 -8.64 -9.36
N ASP A 186 -16.27 -9.21 -10.45
CA ASP A 186 -15.84 -8.89 -11.83
C ASP A 186 -16.05 -7.41 -12.15
N PHE A 187 -17.23 -6.88 -11.78
CA PHE A 187 -17.56 -5.48 -11.98
C PHE A 187 -16.60 -4.54 -11.26
N ALA A 188 -16.26 -4.85 -9.99
CA ALA A 188 -15.30 -4.07 -9.21
C ALA A 188 -13.91 -4.07 -9.88
N GLN A 189 -13.43 -5.25 -10.30
CA GLN A 189 -12.16 -5.39 -11.01
C GLN A 189 -12.18 -4.71 -12.38
N ALA A 190 -13.29 -4.78 -13.11
CA ALA A 190 -13.49 -4.08 -14.38
C ALA A 190 -13.41 -2.56 -14.24
N MET A 191 -14.03 -2.00 -13.21
CA MET A 191 -13.94 -0.57 -12.88
C MET A 191 -12.51 -0.14 -12.58
N MET A 192 -11.76 -0.94 -11.80
CA MET A 192 -10.35 -0.69 -11.51
C MET A 192 -9.50 -0.74 -12.78
N ASP A 193 -9.72 -1.74 -13.66
CA ASP A 193 -8.97 -1.90 -14.91
C ASP A 193 -9.28 -0.78 -15.89
N LEU A 194 -10.54 -0.41 -16.03
CA LEU A 194 -10.96 0.73 -16.84
C LEU A 194 -10.27 2.02 -16.35
N GLY A 195 -10.24 2.24 -15.03
CA GLY A 195 -9.59 3.38 -14.42
C GLY A 195 -8.08 3.41 -14.64
N SER A 196 -7.41 2.26 -14.55
CA SER A 196 -5.97 2.19 -14.67
C SER A 196 -5.45 2.27 -16.11
N HIS A 197 -6.22 1.81 -17.12
CA HIS A 197 -5.75 1.70 -18.50
C HIS A 197 -6.42 2.67 -19.47
N ILE A 198 -7.69 2.99 -19.29
CA ILE A 198 -8.47 3.80 -20.22
C ILE A 198 -8.84 5.15 -19.60
N CYS A 199 -9.53 5.15 -18.48
CA CYS A 199 -9.95 6.37 -17.78
C CYS A 199 -8.83 6.91 -16.87
N THR A 200 -7.62 7.06 -17.42
CA THR A 200 -6.42 7.52 -16.71
C THR A 200 -6.58 8.94 -16.18
N SER A 201 -5.76 9.33 -15.19
CA SER A 201 -5.86 10.65 -14.55
C SER A 201 -5.53 11.79 -15.52
N LYS A 202 -4.57 11.56 -16.44
CA LYS A 202 -4.18 12.46 -17.51
C LYS A 202 -4.38 11.75 -18.85
N SER A 203 -4.76 12.49 -19.88
CA SER A 203 -4.97 11.99 -21.25
C SER A 203 -5.80 10.68 -21.29
N PRO A 204 -7.04 10.66 -20.77
CA PRO A 204 -7.87 9.47 -20.81
C PRO A 204 -8.20 9.07 -22.25
N ARG A 205 -8.18 7.76 -22.50
CA ARG A 205 -8.42 7.19 -23.84
C ARG A 205 -9.92 7.02 -24.10
N CYS A 206 -10.68 8.12 -24.06
CA CYS A 206 -12.14 8.07 -24.12
C CYS A 206 -12.69 7.42 -25.40
N MET A 207 -11.95 7.46 -26.50
CA MET A 207 -12.36 6.81 -27.76
C MET A 207 -12.37 5.27 -27.66
N LEU A 208 -11.64 4.69 -26.71
CA LEU A 208 -11.58 3.25 -26.44
C LEU A 208 -12.48 2.83 -25.26
N CYS A 209 -13.14 3.79 -24.61
CA CYS A 209 -13.93 3.53 -23.41
C CYS A 209 -15.27 2.89 -23.75
N PRO A 210 -15.61 1.72 -23.15
CA PRO A 210 -16.90 1.07 -23.38
C PRO A 210 -18.10 1.90 -22.86
N LEU A 211 -17.83 2.85 -21.93
CA LEU A 211 -18.84 3.69 -21.29
C LEU A 211 -18.89 5.12 -21.86
N ARG A 212 -18.24 5.37 -23.00
CA ARG A 212 -18.12 6.72 -23.58
C ARG A 212 -19.47 7.40 -23.80
N GLU A 213 -20.44 6.65 -24.32
CA GLU A 213 -21.76 7.19 -24.69
C GLU A 213 -22.58 7.64 -23.48
N GLU A 214 -22.39 6.98 -22.33
CA GLU A 214 -23.07 7.31 -21.08
C GLU A 214 -22.27 8.30 -20.20
N CYS A 215 -21.05 8.69 -20.64
CA CYS A 215 -20.13 9.47 -19.80
C CYS A 215 -20.41 10.96 -19.84
N GLY A 216 -20.94 11.53 -18.76
CA GLY A 216 -21.19 12.96 -18.62
C GLY A 216 -19.93 13.82 -18.71
N GLY A 217 -18.81 13.39 -18.15
CA GLY A 217 -17.54 14.10 -18.24
C GLY A 217 -16.96 14.14 -19.65
N TYR A 218 -17.16 13.08 -20.45
CA TYR A 218 -16.82 13.09 -21.87
C TYR A 218 -17.73 14.02 -22.67
N ALA A 219 -19.03 13.95 -22.42
CA ALA A 219 -20.01 14.83 -23.08
C ALA A 219 -19.75 16.30 -22.78
N ALA A 220 -19.24 16.63 -21.59
CA ALA A 220 -18.83 17.98 -21.20
C ALA A 220 -17.50 18.45 -21.85
N GLY A 221 -16.76 17.56 -22.53
CA GLY A 221 -15.49 17.87 -23.20
C GLY A 221 -14.26 17.97 -22.31
N GLU A 222 -14.41 17.91 -20.99
CA GLU A 222 -13.32 18.12 -20.02
C GLU A 222 -13.21 16.98 -18.97
N PRO A 223 -13.03 15.70 -19.39
CA PRO A 223 -13.02 14.59 -18.46
C PRO A 223 -11.87 14.67 -17.45
N GLU A 224 -10.74 15.29 -17.79
CA GLU A 224 -9.58 15.40 -16.91
C GLU A 224 -9.82 16.28 -15.67
N ARG A 225 -10.76 17.22 -15.76
CA ARG A 225 -11.14 18.08 -14.65
C ARG A 225 -11.70 17.31 -13.47
N LEU A 226 -12.28 16.12 -13.72
CA LEU A 226 -12.93 15.30 -12.71
C LEU A 226 -12.08 14.08 -12.29
N PRO A 227 -12.09 13.72 -11.00
CA PRO A 227 -12.70 14.46 -9.86
C PRO A 227 -11.93 15.74 -9.55
N ILE A 228 -12.61 16.75 -9.04
CA ILE A 228 -11.97 18.00 -8.60
C ILE A 228 -11.18 17.71 -7.32
N LYS A 229 -9.85 17.86 -7.39
CA LYS A 229 -8.96 17.65 -6.25
C LYS A 229 -8.66 18.97 -5.55
N PRO A 230 -8.54 18.98 -4.22
CA PRO A 230 -8.06 20.15 -3.51
C PRO A 230 -6.63 20.50 -3.93
N ALA A 231 -6.26 21.78 -3.80
CA ALA A 231 -4.87 22.19 -4.01
C ALA A 231 -3.93 21.36 -3.13
N LYS A 232 -2.82 20.90 -3.72
CA LYS A 232 -1.81 20.16 -2.96
C LYS A 232 -1.20 21.07 -1.91
N LYS A 233 -1.24 20.65 -0.66
CA LYS A 233 -0.46 21.31 0.40
C LYS A 233 1.03 21.08 0.12
N ALA A 234 1.84 22.10 0.39
CA ALA A 234 3.30 21.96 0.33
C ALA A 234 3.74 20.87 1.33
N VAL A 235 4.60 19.97 0.87
CA VAL A 235 5.20 18.95 1.73
C VAL A 235 6.36 19.60 2.48
N PRO A 236 6.39 19.59 3.81
CA PRO A 236 7.42 20.24 4.58
C PRO A 236 8.79 19.56 4.38
N GLU A 237 9.84 20.37 4.31
CA GLU A 237 11.22 19.90 4.41
C GLU A 237 11.54 19.61 5.88
N ARG A 238 12.28 18.50 6.11
CA ARG A 238 12.73 18.06 7.43
C ARG A 238 14.19 17.72 7.41
N ARG A 239 14.83 17.86 8.56
CA ARG A 239 16.24 17.52 8.77
C ARG A 239 16.34 16.55 9.94
N GLY A 240 17.30 15.64 9.84
CA GLY A 240 17.62 14.70 10.91
C GLY A 240 19.02 14.15 10.74
N THR A 241 19.47 13.40 11.73
CA THR A 241 20.77 12.74 11.76
C THR A 241 20.58 11.26 12.01
N ALA A 242 21.28 10.42 11.24
CA ALA A 242 21.43 8.99 11.50
C ALA A 242 22.86 8.71 11.95
N PHE A 243 22.99 7.83 12.93
CA PHE A 243 24.26 7.50 13.59
C PHE A 243 24.72 6.10 13.14
N TRP A 244 25.83 6.06 12.40
CA TRP A 244 26.50 4.82 11.98
C TRP A 244 27.51 4.43 13.08
N ILE A 245 27.04 3.67 14.05
CA ILE A 245 27.84 3.24 15.19
C ILE A 245 28.42 1.87 14.90
N THR A 246 29.73 1.76 14.88
CA THR A 246 30.45 0.52 14.55
C THR A 246 31.32 0.02 15.70
N ARG A 247 31.73 -1.24 15.60
CA ARG A 247 32.76 -1.87 16.42
C ARG A 247 33.59 -2.87 15.61
N ASN A 248 34.64 -3.40 16.20
CA ASN A 248 35.49 -4.43 15.58
C ASN A 248 36.12 -3.97 14.26
N GLY A 249 36.61 -2.71 14.18
CA GLY A 249 37.18 -2.20 12.95
C GLY A 249 36.14 -2.01 11.82
N GLY A 250 34.90 -1.67 12.19
CA GLY A 250 33.83 -1.47 11.21
C GLY A 250 33.07 -2.75 10.80
N ALA A 251 33.41 -3.93 11.34
CA ALA A 251 32.80 -5.18 10.92
C ALA A 251 31.32 -5.33 11.35
N ASP A 252 30.93 -4.73 12.47
CA ASP A 252 29.56 -4.73 12.98
C ASP A 252 29.01 -3.32 13.11
N VAL A 253 27.72 -3.14 12.84
CA VAL A 253 26.96 -1.90 13.01
C VAL A 253 25.84 -2.08 14.02
N TRP A 254 25.60 -1.06 14.86
CA TRP A 254 24.50 -1.08 15.82
C TRP A 254 23.18 -0.70 15.15
N LEU A 255 22.20 -1.60 15.26
CA LEU A 255 20.85 -1.38 14.75
C LEU A 255 19.85 -1.37 15.92
N VAL A 256 18.86 -0.49 15.79
CA VAL A 256 17.76 -0.35 16.76
C VAL A 256 16.42 -0.63 16.07
N THR A 257 15.38 -0.89 16.87
CA THR A 257 14.00 -0.91 16.37
C THR A 257 13.33 0.42 16.71
N ARG A 258 12.83 1.12 15.68
CA ARG A 258 12.11 2.38 15.93
C ARG A 258 10.84 2.13 16.73
N PRO A 259 10.35 3.12 17.53
CA PRO A 259 9.09 3.01 18.23
C PRO A 259 7.95 2.55 17.31
N GLY A 260 7.02 1.75 17.82
CA GLY A 260 5.96 1.12 17.01
C GLY A 260 4.98 2.08 16.30
N THR A 261 5.09 3.39 16.56
CA THR A 261 4.27 4.46 15.96
C THR A 261 5.13 5.45 15.19
N GLY A 262 4.50 6.26 14.32
CA GLY A 262 5.20 7.29 13.53
C GLY A 262 5.85 6.75 12.25
N MET A 263 6.73 7.58 11.67
CA MET A 263 7.42 7.28 10.41
C MET A 263 8.39 6.11 10.61
N LEU A 264 8.28 5.08 9.76
CA LEU A 264 9.06 3.84 9.82
C LEU A 264 8.95 3.11 11.18
N GLY A 265 7.85 3.33 11.91
CA GLY A 265 7.64 2.73 13.24
C GLY A 265 7.70 1.21 13.21
N GLY A 266 8.37 0.60 14.22
CA GLY A 266 8.57 -0.84 14.34
C GLY A 266 9.56 -1.44 13.35
N MET A 267 10.23 -0.59 12.54
CA MET A 267 11.26 -1.04 11.61
C MET A 267 12.64 -1.03 12.25
N ARG A 268 13.47 -1.99 11.82
CA ARG A 268 14.90 -1.93 12.11
C ARG A 268 15.51 -0.72 11.41
N ALA A 269 16.38 -0.02 12.11
CA ALA A 269 16.92 1.28 11.71
C ALA A 269 18.34 1.49 12.27
N LEU A 270 19.05 2.47 11.75
CA LEU A 270 20.15 3.09 12.47
C LEU A 270 19.56 3.94 13.62
N PRO A 271 20.30 4.12 14.74
CA PRO A 271 19.95 5.16 15.71
C PRO A 271 19.83 6.52 15.01
N ASP A 272 18.89 7.35 15.48
CA ASP A 272 18.65 8.68 14.93
C ASP A 272 18.32 9.70 16.04
N ASP A 273 18.28 10.97 15.68
CA ASP A 273 18.03 12.10 16.57
C ASP A 273 16.54 12.43 16.79
N GLY A 274 15.65 11.50 16.50
CA GLY A 274 14.21 11.62 16.80
C GLY A 274 13.42 12.44 15.77
N TRP A 275 13.93 12.65 14.57
CA TRP A 275 13.19 13.32 13.50
C TRP A 275 11.83 12.66 13.21
N SER A 276 10.86 13.47 12.78
CA SER A 276 9.51 13.01 12.48
C SER A 276 8.86 13.82 11.33
N ALA A 277 7.63 13.46 10.94
CA ALA A 277 6.86 14.27 10.00
C ALA A 277 6.51 15.67 10.56
N GLN A 278 6.46 15.80 11.89
CA GLN A 278 6.06 17.03 12.59
C GLN A 278 7.25 17.93 12.95
N GLY A 279 8.48 17.39 13.05
CA GLY A 279 9.65 18.14 13.48
C GLY A 279 10.97 17.60 12.98
N ASP A 280 11.94 18.49 12.94
CA ASP A 280 13.33 18.13 12.70
C ASP A 280 13.89 17.34 13.88
N GLY A 281 14.99 16.61 13.65
CA GLY A 281 15.71 15.93 14.71
C GLY A 281 16.38 16.90 15.67
N SER A 282 16.70 16.42 16.88
CA SER A 282 17.37 17.21 17.91
C SER A 282 18.83 17.57 17.57
N GLY A 283 19.44 16.79 16.70
CA GLY A 283 20.89 16.85 16.43
C GLY A 283 21.74 16.22 17.54
N GLU A 284 21.13 15.71 18.61
CA GLU A 284 21.86 15.11 19.75
C GLU A 284 22.30 13.68 19.42
N ALA A 285 23.56 13.37 19.67
CA ALA A 285 24.10 12.03 19.50
C ALA A 285 23.66 11.11 20.65
N PRO A 286 23.41 9.80 20.39
CA PRO A 286 22.94 8.86 21.40
C PRO A 286 24.00 8.51 22.47
N LEU A 287 25.25 8.84 22.22
CA LEU A 287 26.38 8.63 23.14
C LEU A 287 27.49 9.67 22.90
N PRO A 288 28.33 9.97 23.92
CA PRO A 288 29.52 10.77 23.75
C PRO A 288 30.52 10.10 22.81
N GLY A 289 31.21 10.88 21.96
CA GLY A 289 32.23 10.36 21.06
C GLY A 289 32.64 11.37 20.00
N GLU A 290 33.66 11.01 19.23
CA GLU A 290 34.09 11.78 18.07
C GLU A 290 33.34 11.32 16.83
N TRP A 291 32.41 12.16 16.37
CA TRP A 291 31.54 11.85 15.24
C TRP A 291 32.11 12.40 13.94
N GLN A 292 32.34 11.53 12.98
CA GLN A 292 32.80 11.90 11.63
C GLN A 292 31.59 12.02 10.69
N THR A 293 31.58 13.06 9.87
CA THR A 293 30.54 13.22 8.83
C THR A 293 30.83 12.26 7.69
N LEU A 294 29.86 11.38 7.40
CA LEU A 294 29.93 10.38 6.33
C LEU A 294 29.10 10.77 5.10
N GLY A 295 28.26 11.80 5.20
CA GLY A 295 27.46 12.31 4.09
C GLY A 295 26.03 12.63 4.46
N ALA A 296 25.14 12.65 3.47
CA ALA A 296 23.70 12.87 3.67
C ALA A 296 22.86 12.15 2.62
N VAL A 297 21.65 11.71 3.02
CA VAL A 297 20.68 11.06 2.16
C VAL A 297 19.41 11.89 2.10
N ARG A 298 18.87 12.10 0.88
CA ARG A 298 17.54 12.68 0.69
C ARG A 298 16.50 11.59 0.46
N HIS A 299 15.36 11.73 1.16
CA HIS A 299 14.27 10.79 1.04
C HIS A 299 12.91 11.51 1.10
N GLY A 300 12.05 11.24 0.10
CA GLY A 300 10.68 11.75 0.06
C GLY A 300 9.72 10.78 0.74
N PHE A 301 9.02 11.27 1.74
CA PHE A 301 7.84 10.61 2.31
C PHE A 301 6.57 11.30 1.82
N THR A 302 5.44 10.67 2.01
CA THR A 302 4.13 11.28 1.67
C THR A 302 3.88 12.60 2.41
N HIS A 303 4.44 12.75 3.61
CA HIS A 303 4.15 13.84 4.55
C HIS A 303 5.35 14.73 4.86
N ALA A 304 6.56 14.40 4.36
CA ALA A 304 7.77 15.18 4.56
C ALA A 304 8.85 14.82 3.51
N HIS A 305 9.67 15.80 3.14
CA HIS A 305 10.94 15.55 2.47
C HIS A 305 12.05 15.64 3.50
N LEU A 306 12.78 14.53 3.72
CA LEU A 306 13.83 14.44 4.72
C LEU A 306 15.20 14.56 4.08
N THR A 307 16.05 15.44 4.64
CA THR A 307 17.49 15.40 4.47
C THR A 307 18.09 14.83 5.75
N LEU A 308 18.63 13.60 5.65
CA LEU A 308 19.20 12.86 6.77
C LEU A 308 20.72 12.93 6.69
N ALA A 309 21.36 13.68 7.61
CA ALA A 309 22.81 13.66 7.79
C ALA A 309 23.22 12.27 8.31
N VAL A 310 24.40 11.82 7.92
CA VAL A 310 24.98 10.56 8.38
C VAL A 310 26.31 10.84 9.05
N VAL A 311 26.42 10.46 10.31
CA VAL A 311 27.64 10.59 11.09
C VAL A 311 28.06 9.24 11.64
N GLY A 312 29.37 8.96 11.67
CA GLY A 312 29.92 7.68 12.13
C GLY A 312 30.79 7.83 13.36
N CYS A 313 30.76 6.80 14.20
CA CYS A 313 31.64 6.67 15.36
C CYS A 313 31.92 5.19 15.63
N GLU A 314 33.16 4.82 15.92
CA GLU A 314 33.51 3.48 16.39
C GLU A 314 33.53 3.45 17.91
N VAL A 315 32.98 2.37 18.49
CA VAL A 315 32.85 2.22 19.94
C VAL A 315 33.40 0.88 20.41
N THR A 316 33.80 0.82 21.67
CA THR A 316 34.32 -0.39 22.34
C THR A 316 33.31 -1.05 23.27
N SER A 317 32.18 -0.38 23.55
CA SER A 317 31.10 -0.86 24.42
C SER A 317 29.75 -0.69 23.73
N ASP A 318 28.75 -1.43 24.17
CA ASP A 318 27.41 -1.33 23.60
C ASP A 318 26.81 0.06 23.81
N PRO A 319 26.19 0.65 22.76
CA PRO A 319 25.46 1.91 22.90
C PRO A 319 24.28 1.79 23.88
N PRO A 320 23.83 2.89 24.48
CA PRO A 320 22.71 2.88 25.38
C PRO A 320 21.38 2.52 24.66
N GLY A 321 20.48 1.86 25.37
CA GLY A 321 19.15 1.48 24.85
C GLY A 321 19.12 0.08 24.23
N GLU A 322 17.94 -0.30 23.76
CA GLU A 322 17.72 -1.59 23.11
C GLU A 322 18.20 -1.57 21.67
N GLY A 323 19.01 -2.56 21.29
CA GLY A 323 19.51 -2.71 19.93
C GLY A 323 20.29 -4.02 19.78
N GLN A 324 20.88 -4.21 18.62
CA GLN A 324 21.69 -5.38 18.31
C GLN A 324 22.82 -5.05 17.35
N TRP A 325 23.93 -5.72 17.51
CA TRP A 325 25.01 -5.70 16.55
C TRP A 325 24.66 -6.56 15.34
N TRP A 326 24.88 -5.99 14.15
CA TRP A 326 24.62 -6.66 12.88
C TRP A 326 25.87 -6.63 12.00
N PRO A 327 26.27 -7.78 11.40
CA PRO A 327 27.41 -7.83 10.50
C PRO A 327 27.20 -6.88 9.30
N VAL A 328 28.12 -5.95 9.08
CA VAL A 328 28.06 -5.00 7.97
C VAL A 328 28.02 -5.72 6.61
N ALA A 329 28.77 -6.80 6.48
CA ALA A 329 28.76 -7.66 5.28
C ALA A 329 27.38 -8.24 4.91
N ARG A 330 26.44 -8.27 5.87
CA ARG A 330 25.07 -8.78 5.70
C ARG A 330 24.00 -7.68 5.86
N ILE A 331 24.35 -6.43 5.67
CA ILE A 331 23.45 -5.30 5.93
C ILE A 331 22.19 -5.31 5.04
N ASP A 332 22.28 -5.84 3.83
CA ASP A 332 21.14 -5.99 2.92
C ASP A 332 20.11 -7.01 3.45
N GLU A 333 20.51 -7.92 4.32
CA GLU A 333 19.64 -8.92 4.96
C GLU A 333 19.02 -8.39 6.26
N ALA A 334 19.43 -7.23 6.74
CA ALA A 334 18.99 -6.68 8.03
C ALA A 334 17.52 -6.25 8.07
N GLY A 335 16.81 -6.22 6.94
CA GLY A 335 15.42 -5.77 6.86
C GLY A 335 15.25 -4.26 7.08
N LEU A 336 16.28 -3.47 6.80
CA LEU A 336 16.24 -2.02 6.93
C LEU A 336 15.21 -1.39 5.99
N ALA A 337 14.51 -0.36 6.47
CA ALA A 337 13.70 0.49 5.61
C ALA A 337 14.57 1.14 4.51
N THR A 338 13.97 1.42 3.35
CA THR A 338 14.67 1.96 2.16
C THR A 338 15.55 3.19 2.48
N LEU A 339 15.11 4.05 3.41
CA LEU A 339 15.90 5.20 3.87
C LEU A 339 17.22 4.73 4.47
N PHE A 340 17.18 3.87 5.47
CA PHE A 340 18.36 3.39 6.19
C PHE A 340 19.22 2.44 5.35
N LEU A 341 18.63 1.72 4.42
CA LEU A 341 19.39 0.94 3.43
C LEU A 341 20.18 1.85 2.49
N LYS A 342 19.59 2.96 2.03
CA LYS A 342 20.34 3.99 1.26
C LYS A 342 21.46 4.62 2.08
N THR A 343 21.19 4.84 3.38
CA THR A 343 22.20 5.37 4.31
C THR A 343 23.38 4.42 4.46
N ALA A 344 23.10 3.13 4.69
CA ALA A 344 24.14 2.11 4.77
C ALA A 344 24.99 2.03 3.48
N ARG A 345 24.33 2.02 2.33
CA ARG A 345 25.01 1.99 1.03
C ARG A 345 25.84 3.24 0.74
N LEU A 346 25.43 4.42 1.24
CA LEU A 346 26.21 5.64 1.14
C LEU A 346 27.53 5.48 1.90
N VAL A 347 27.49 4.95 3.11
CA VAL A 347 28.68 4.74 3.94
C VAL A 347 29.64 3.73 3.30
N LEU A 348 29.10 2.58 2.87
CA LEU A 348 29.91 1.50 2.27
C LEU A 348 30.48 1.83 0.88
N ALA A 349 29.95 2.85 0.20
CA ALA A 349 30.50 3.31 -1.08
C ALA A 349 31.61 4.37 -0.91
N ALA A 350 31.82 4.90 0.30
CA ALA A 350 32.83 5.89 0.62
C ALA A 350 34.14 5.26 1.17
N ASP A 351 34.08 3.98 1.58
CA ASP A 351 35.21 3.13 1.94
C ASP A 351 35.78 2.44 0.68
#